data_5762712f91e0df995cccc6bf5f50e3f9
#
_entry.id   5762712f91e0df995cccc6bf5f50e3f9
#
_cell.length_a   1.000
_cell.length_b   1.000
_cell.length_c   1.000
_cell.angle_alpha   90.00
_cell.angle_beta   90.00
_cell.angle_gamma   90.00
#
_symmetry.space_group_name_H-M   'P 1'
#
loop_
_entity.id
_entity.type
_entity.pdbx_description
1 polymer ?
#
loop_
_entity_poly.entity_id
_entity_poly.type
_entity_poly.pdbx_seq_one_letter_code
_entity_poly.pdbx_strand_id
1 'polypeptide(L)'
;MNIEWKITEQESQQEMVSADGRWHISKNQRGEQAPQFYLTNYDLLLSPHGYGTDYKQCFETFIADCDAFIEKVKAIRDQARTHMEEMLKAVKELENHED
;
A
#
# COMPACT_ATOMS: atom_id res chain seq x y z
N MET A 1 -11.35 -6.16 17.03
CA MET A 1 -10.37 -7.26 16.96
C MET A 1 -9.01 -6.75 17.43
N ASN A 2 -8.51 -7.34 18.50
CA ASN A 2 -7.21 -6.96 19.02
C ASN A 2 -6.11 -7.71 18.27
N ILE A 3 -5.22 -6.94 17.65
CA ILE A 3 -4.06 -7.52 16.97
C ILE A 3 -2.94 -7.64 17.99
N GLU A 4 -2.47 -8.86 18.21
CA GLU A 4 -1.31 -9.10 19.06
C GLU A 4 -0.05 -8.92 18.23
N TRP A 5 0.94 -8.25 18.80
CA TRP A 5 2.22 -7.98 18.15
C TRP A 5 3.33 -8.77 18.82
N LYS A 6 4.17 -9.41 18.04
CA LYS A 6 5.39 -10.05 18.49
C LYS A 6 6.55 -9.12 18.21
N ILE A 7 7.39 -8.91 19.21
CA ILE A 7 8.51 -7.99 19.13
C ILE A 7 9.81 -8.80 19.11
N THR A 8 10.64 -8.55 18.11
CA THR A 8 11.98 -9.14 18.01
C THR A 8 12.99 -8.02 17.99
N GLU A 9 13.95 -8.05 18.90
CA GLU A 9 15.03 -7.07 18.96
C GLU A 9 16.34 -7.71 18.55
N GLN A 10 17.09 -7.02 17.66
CA GLN A 10 18.46 -7.38 17.30
C GLN A 10 19.26 -6.09 17.17
N GLU A 11 20.21 -5.88 18.09
CA GLU A 11 21.09 -4.72 18.10
C GLU A 11 20.34 -3.40 17.95
N SER A 12 20.46 -2.71 16.81
CA SER A 12 19.82 -1.43 16.54
C SER A 12 18.49 -1.56 15.80
N GLN A 13 18.03 -2.79 15.57
CA GLN A 13 16.76 -3.05 14.85
C GLN A 13 15.77 -3.75 15.75
N GLN A 14 14.54 -3.30 15.66
CA GLN A 14 13.42 -3.93 16.34
C GLN A 14 12.32 -4.19 15.32
N GLU A 15 11.79 -5.40 15.34
CA GLU A 15 10.71 -5.78 14.43
C GLU A 15 9.49 -6.20 15.24
N MET A 16 8.33 -5.77 14.78
CA MET A 16 7.05 -6.18 15.34
C MET A 16 6.19 -6.74 14.23
N VAL A 17 5.63 -7.92 14.48
CA VAL A 17 4.75 -8.60 13.54
C VAL A 17 3.44 -8.87 14.25
N SER A 18 2.31 -8.59 13.59
CA SER A 18 1.01 -8.92 14.15
C SER A 18 0.83 -10.44 14.23
N ALA A 19 -0.03 -10.89 15.14
CA ALA A 19 -0.25 -12.33 15.36
C ALA A 19 -0.72 -13.05 14.09
N ASP A 20 -1.45 -12.36 13.21
CA ASP A 20 -1.90 -12.92 11.93
C ASP A 20 -0.83 -12.86 10.85
N GLY A 21 0.33 -12.25 11.11
CA GLY A 21 1.45 -12.15 10.19
C GLY A 21 1.26 -11.14 9.05
N ARG A 22 0.15 -10.41 9.02
CA ARG A 22 -0.16 -9.49 7.92
C ARG A 22 0.49 -8.13 8.06
N TRP A 23 0.71 -7.69 9.28
CA TRP A 23 1.28 -6.38 9.57
C TRP A 23 2.70 -6.51 10.07
N HIS A 24 3.56 -5.65 9.59
CA HIS A 24 4.96 -5.63 9.98
C HIS A 24 5.42 -4.19 10.20
N ILE A 25 6.02 -3.94 11.37
CA ILE A 25 6.65 -2.66 11.66
C ILE A 25 8.11 -2.93 11.96
N SER A 26 9.00 -2.26 11.25
CA SER A 26 10.42 -2.26 11.56
C SER A 26 10.82 -0.92 12.14
N LYS A 27 11.68 -0.96 13.15
CA LYS A 27 12.24 0.22 13.78
C LYS A 27 13.75 0.15 13.64
N ASN A 28 14.33 1.17 13.02
CA ASN A 28 15.76 1.33 12.87
C ASN A 28 16.24 2.53 13.66
N GLN A 29 17.27 2.36 14.44
CA GLN A 29 17.87 3.47 15.16
C GLN A 29 19.40 3.41 14.93
N ARG A 30 19.95 4.51 14.45
CA ARG A 30 21.40 4.63 14.21
C ARG A 30 21.98 5.69 15.14
N GLY A 31 22.73 5.23 16.14
CA GLY A 31 23.38 6.10 17.11
C GLY A 31 22.38 6.95 17.87
N GLU A 32 22.60 8.26 17.93
CA GLU A 32 21.76 9.21 18.63
C GLU A 32 20.65 9.81 17.77
N GLN A 33 20.55 9.37 16.52
CA GLN A 33 19.50 9.85 15.60
C GLN A 33 18.14 9.34 16.04
N ALA A 34 17.09 10.10 15.66
CA ALA A 34 15.72 9.68 15.90
C ALA A 34 15.45 8.36 15.21
N PRO A 35 14.68 7.45 15.84
CA PRO A 35 14.35 6.18 15.21
C PRO A 35 13.50 6.37 13.97
N GLN A 36 13.66 5.47 13.00
CA GLN A 36 12.86 5.43 11.79
C GLN A 36 11.96 4.21 11.85
N PHE A 37 10.68 4.42 11.67
CA PHE A 37 9.67 3.36 11.66
C PHE A 37 9.17 3.13 10.24
N TYR A 38 8.93 1.88 9.92
CA TYR A 38 8.39 1.47 8.62
C TYR A 38 7.25 0.50 8.85
N LEU A 39 6.09 0.80 8.29
CA LEU A 39 4.89 -0.03 8.42
C LEU A 39 4.53 -0.58 7.05
N THR A 40 4.35 -1.89 6.96
CA THR A 40 3.87 -2.55 5.75
C THR A 40 2.74 -3.51 6.10
N ASN A 41 1.87 -3.72 5.13
CA ASN A 41 0.84 -4.76 5.19
C ASN A 41 1.13 -5.74 4.07
N TYR A 42 1.30 -7.02 4.38
CA TYR A 42 1.69 -8.04 3.42
C TYR A 42 0.60 -8.39 2.41
N ASP A 43 -0.65 -8.01 2.66
CA ASP A 43 -1.71 -8.12 1.68
C ASP A 43 -1.56 -7.09 0.56
N LEU A 44 -0.77 -6.02 0.80
CA LEU A 44 -0.54 -4.91 -0.11
C LEU A 44 0.97 -4.74 -0.34
N LEU A 45 1.57 -5.62 -1.12
CA LEU A 45 3.04 -5.76 -1.21
C LEU A 45 3.79 -4.55 -1.75
N LEU A 46 3.20 -3.78 -2.68
CA LEU A 46 3.91 -2.71 -3.36
C LEU A 46 3.57 -1.31 -2.84
N SER A 47 2.41 -1.15 -2.27
CA SER A 47 1.87 0.11 -1.75
C SER A 47 0.52 -0.19 -1.09
N PRO A 48 0.08 0.50 -0.06
CA PRO A 48 0.71 1.63 0.62
C PRO A 48 1.76 1.25 1.65
N HIS A 49 2.54 2.25 2.07
CA HIS A 49 3.54 2.10 3.12
C HIS A 49 3.37 3.20 4.16
N GLY A 50 3.72 2.90 5.41
CA GLY A 50 3.77 3.89 6.46
C GLY A 50 5.21 4.11 6.92
N TYR A 51 5.55 5.33 7.28
CA TYR A 51 6.87 5.67 7.79
C TYR A 51 6.79 6.88 8.71
N GLY A 52 7.75 7.00 9.58
CA GLY A 52 7.81 8.11 10.50
C GLY A 52 8.79 7.88 11.64
N THR A 53 8.80 8.82 12.59
CA THR A 53 9.69 8.78 13.74
C THR A 53 9.03 8.21 14.99
N ASP A 54 7.74 7.93 14.94
CA ASP A 54 7.00 7.23 15.99
C ASP A 54 5.89 6.37 15.37
N TYR A 55 5.26 5.55 16.19
CA TYR A 55 4.22 4.62 15.73
C TYR A 55 3.01 5.34 15.16
N LYS A 56 2.57 6.41 15.82
CA LYS A 56 1.40 7.17 15.39
C LYS A 56 1.62 7.74 13.99
N GLN A 57 2.75 8.39 13.76
CA GLN A 57 3.11 8.96 12.46
C GLN A 57 3.19 7.88 11.39
N CYS A 58 3.72 6.72 11.74
CA CYS A 58 3.83 5.57 10.85
C CYS A 58 2.44 5.12 10.34
N PHE A 59 1.48 4.99 11.24
CA PHE A 59 0.11 4.63 10.86
C PHE A 59 -0.59 5.75 10.11
N GLU A 60 -0.38 7.02 10.50
CA GLU A 60 -0.98 8.16 9.81
C GLU A 60 -0.51 8.26 8.36
N THR A 61 0.79 8.07 8.12
CA THR A 61 1.31 8.09 6.75
C THR A 61 0.81 6.90 5.94
N PHE A 62 0.66 5.73 6.58
CA PHE A 62 0.07 4.56 5.93
C PHE A 62 -1.37 4.85 5.48
N ILE A 63 -2.17 5.43 6.38
CA ILE A 63 -3.57 5.76 6.08
C ILE A 63 -3.65 6.78 4.93
N ALA A 64 -2.81 7.82 4.98
CA ALA A 64 -2.77 8.83 3.91
C ALA A 64 -2.35 8.20 2.58
N ASP A 65 -1.41 7.28 2.59
CA ASP A 65 -0.97 6.57 1.39
C ASP A 65 -2.07 5.66 0.84
N CYS A 66 -2.86 5.04 1.73
CA CYS A 66 -4.05 4.29 1.33
C CYS A 66 -5.05 5.17 0.58
N ASP A 67 -5.33 6.36 1.12
CA ASP A 67 -6.28 7.28 0.50
C ASP A 67 -5.80 7.73 -0.88
N ALA A 68 -4.50 8.03 -1.02
CA ALA A 68 -3.90 8.39 -2.30
C ALA A 68 -3.98 7.22 -3.28
N PHE A 69 -3.74 5.99 -2.81
CA PHE A 69 -3.81 4.78 -3.63
C PHE A 69 -5.24 4.52 -4.13
N ILE A 70 -6.24 4.73 -3.26
CA ILE A 70 -7.65 4.58 -3.64
C ILE A 70 -8.01 5.55 -4.76
N GLU A 71 -7.60 6.82 -4.65
CA GLU A 71 -7.86 7.82 -5.68
C GLU A 71 -7.17 7.46 -7.00
N LYS A 72 -5.96 6.95 -6.92
CA LYS A 72 -5.22 6.49 -8.10
C LYS A 72 -5.91 5.31 -8.79
N VAL A 73 -6.39 4.34 -8.01
CA VAL A 73 -7.12 3.18 -8.53
C VAL A 73 -8.42 3.61 -9.19
N LYS A 74 -9.15 4.57 -8.58
CA LYS A 74 -10.37 5.10 -9.16
C LYS A 74 -10.13 5.74 -10.52
N ALA A 75 -9.06 6.53 -10.63
CA ALA A 75 -8.68 7.18 -11.89
C ALA A 75 -8.36 6.14 -12.97
N ILE A 76 -7.60 5.11 -12.62
CA ILE A 76 -7.26 4.02 -13.54
C ILE A 76 -8.51 3.24 -13.95
N ARG A 77 -9.40 2.98 -13.01
CA ARG A 77 -10.69 2.33 -13.29
C ARG A 77 -11.49 3.12 -14.32
N ASP A 78 -11.56 4.43 -14.16
CA ASP A 78 -12.32 5.28 -15.06
C ASP A 78 -11.69 5.30 -16.46
N GLN A 79 -10.35 5.30 -16.53
CA GLN A 79 -9.62 5.16 -17.79
C GLN A 79 -9.93 3.81 -18.46
N ALA A 80 -9.97 2.75 -17.68
CA ALA A 80 -10.30 1.41 -18.20
C ALA A 80 -11.70 1.38 -18.81
N ARG A 81 -12.67 2.02 -18.16
CA ARG A 81 -14.04 2.13 -18.69
C ARG A 81 -14.08 2.86 -20.03
N THR A 82 -13.36 3.98 -20.12
CA THR A 82 -13.27 4.77 -21.36
C THR A 82 -12.63 3.95 -22.47
N HIS A 83 -11.52 3.28 -22.19
CA HIS A 83 -10.85 2.43 -23.18
C HIS A 83 -11.71 1.26 -23.62
N MET A 84 -12.45 0.67 -22.70
CA MET A 84 -13.38 -0.42 -23.02
C MET A 84 -14.45 0.07 -24.02
N GLU A 85 -15.05 1.22 -23.77
CA GLU A 85 -16.07 1.79 -24.63
C GLU A 85 -15.52 2.09 -26.03
N GLU A 86 -14.32 2.68 -26.09
CA GLU A 86 -13.65 2.97 -27.36
C GLU A 86 -13.32 1.69 -28.13
N MET A 87 -12.84 0.67 -27.43
CA MET A 87 -12.50 -0.61 -28.04
C MET A 87 -13.73 -1.32 -28.59
N LEU A 88 -14.82 -1.35 -27.81
CA LEU A 88 -16.07 -1.97 -28.25
C LEU A 88 -16.64 -1.27 -29.45
N LYS A 89 -16.55 0.06 -29.51
CA LYS A 89 -16.97 0.85 -30.66
C LYS A 89 -16.13 0.52 -31.89
N ALA A 90 -14.82 0.43 -31.73
CA ALA A 90 -13.90 0.11 -32.84
C ALA A 90 -14.17 -1.29 -33.38
N VAL A 91 -14.39 -2.28 -32.51
CA VAL A 91 -14.72 -3.65 -32.90
C VAL A 91 -16.04 -3.67 -33.68
N LYS A 92 -17.04 -2.93 -33.21
CA LYS A 92 -18.34 -2.86 -33.86
C LYS A 92 -18.22 -2.25 -35.27
N GLU A 93 -17.40 -1.22 -35.43
CA GLU A 93 -17.14 -0.60 -36.73
C GLU A 93 -16.46 -1.56 -37.69
N LEU A 94 -15.51 -2.37 -37.20
CA LEU A 94 -14.85 -3.40 -37.99
C LEU A 94 -15.84 -4.47 -38.48
N GLU A 95 -16.73 -4.91 -37.61
CA GLU A 95 -17.77 -5.90 -37.96
C GLU A 95 -18.72 -5.34 -39.03
N ASN A 96 -19.03 -4.06 -38.99
CA ASN A 96 -19.91 -3.42 -39.97
C ASN A 96 -19.22 -3.19 -41.32
N HIS A 97 -17.89 -3.30 -41.43
CA HIS A 97 -17.13 -3.13 -42.64
C HIS A 97 -16.84 -4.44 -43.36
N GLU A 98 -17.27 -5.57 -42.82
CA GLU A 98 -17.15 -6.85 -43.53
C GLU A 98 -18.26 -6.99 -44.56
N ASP A 99 -17.89 -6.93 -45.79
CA ASP A 99 -18.80 -7.20 -46.91
C ASP A 99 -18.78 -8.68 -47.28
#